data_2983a8753a3dd79fdd2e121c948a6001
#
_entry.id   2983a8753a3dd79fdd2e121c948a6001
#
_cell.length_a   1.000
_cell.length_b   1.000
_cell.length_c   1.000
_cell.angle_alpha   90.00
_cell.angle_beta   90.00
_cell.angle_gamma   90.00
#
_symmetry.space_group_name_H-M   'P 1'
#
loop_
_entity.id
_entity.type
_entity.pdbx_description
1 polymer ?
#
loop_
_entity_poly.entity_id
_entity_poly.type
_entity_poly.pdbx_seq_one_letter_code
_entity_poly.pdbx_strand_id
1 'polypeptide(L)'
;SVGGMAKGAGMLAPSLATMLVVVTTDAVADADTLDRALRAATRVTFDRVDSDGCTSTNDTVLLLASGASGETPAYADLESAVTEVCASLARQLVADAEGASKDVRIEVVNAATEDDAVEAGRAISRANLVKCAIHGGDPNWGRILAELGMTSAAFEPDAVDVAINGVWVCRDGATGEDRTLVDMSGREVTITIDLRSGKESATVWTNDLTAAYVHENSAYS
;
A
#
# COMPACT_ATOMS: atom_id res chain seq x y z
N SER A 1 -15.83 3.07 -20.99
CA SER A 1 -14.80 2.15 -20.50
C SER A 1 -13.60 2.92 -19.94
N VAL A 2 -12.87 2.31 -18.96
CA VAL A 2 -11.61 2.82 -18.44
C VAL A 2 -10.59 1.68 -18.51
N GLY A 3 -9.36 2.00 -18.94
CA GLY A 3 -8.27 1.04 -19.00
C GLY A 3 -6.93 1.74 -18.79
N GLY A 4 -5.85 0.98 -18.54
CA GLY A 4 -4.56 1.60 -18.31
C GLY A 4 -3.40 0.64 -18.38
N MET A 5 -2.20 1.20 -18.34
CA MET A 5 -0.94 0.48 -18.22
C MET A 5 0.02 1.23 -17.30
N ALA A 6 0.89 0.49 -16.63
CA ALA A 6 1.88 1.02 -15.72
C ALA A 6 3.22 0.33 -15.93
N LYS A 7 4.31 1.03 -15.63
CA LYS A 7 5.63 0.44 -15.46
C LYS A 7 6.33 1.06 -14.24
N GLY A 8 7.12 0.29 -13.54
CA GLY A 8 7.92 0.66 -12.38
C GLY A 8 8.41 -0.63 -11.71
N ALA A 9 9.62 -0.66 -11.18
CA ALA A 9 10.19 -1.88 -10.62
C ALA A 9 10.85 -1.67 -9.23
N GLY A 10 11.50 -0.54 -8.99
CA GLY A 10 12.15 -0.19 -7.73
C GLY A 10 11.83 1.24 -7.32
N MET A 11 12.24 1.66 -6.10
CA MET A 11 11.88 2.95 -5.50
C MET A 11 10.36 3.18 -5.52
N LEU A 12 9.56 2.20 -5.15
CA LEU A 12 8.10 2.28 -5.10
C LEU A 12 7.64 2.78 -3.73
N ALA A 13 7.70 4.11 -3.53
CA ALA A 13 7.15 4.79 -2.36
C ALA A 13 6.35 6.04 -2.76
N PRO A 14 5.44 6.53 -1.93
CA PRO A 14 4.62 7.69 -2.28
C PRO A 14 5.46 8.91 -2.64
N SER A 15 5.21 9.50 -3.78
CA SER A 15 5.98 10.53 -4.50
C SER A 15 7.18 10.00 -5.29
N LEU A 16 7.40 8.80 -5.37
CA LEU A 16 7.47 7.71 -6.34
C LEU A 16 8.77 7.58 -7.12
N ALA A 17 9.10 6.36 -7.47
CA ALA A 17 10.23 6.02 -8.32
C ALA A 17 9.80 5.89 -9.77
N THR A 18 10.52 6.31 -10.71
CA THR A 18 10.27 6.30 -12.16
C THR A 18 9.08 5.43 -12.60
N MET A 19 7.96 5.61 -11.93
CA MET A 19 6.68 4.98 -12.26
C MET A 19 6.01 5.81 -13.33
N LEU A 20 5.68 5.19 -14.44
CA LEU A 20 4.91 5.82 -15.51
C LEU A 20 3.60 5.08 -15.67
N VAL A 21 2.50 5.80 -15.52
CA VAL A 21 1.14 5.26 -15.65
C VAL A 21 0.35 6.07 -16.66
N VAL A 22 -0.32 5.37 -17.55
CA VAL A 22 -1.28 5.96 -18.48
C VAL A 22 -2.62 5.25 -18.28
N VAL A 23 -3.63 6.01 -17.89
CA VAL A 23 -5.02 5.59 -17.81
C VAL A 23 -5.80 6.30 -18.90
N THR A 24 -6.67 5.58 -19.59
CA THR A 24 -7.47 6.12 -20.70
C THR A 24 -8.94 5.81 -20.49
N THR A 25 -9.79 6.73 -20.97
CA THR A 25 -11.24 6.52 -21.02
C THR A 25 -11.81 7.01 -22.36
N ASP A 26 -12.90 6.38 -22.81
CA ASP A 26 -13.70 6.83 -23.95
C ASP A 26 -14.79 7.83 -23.55
N ALA A 27 -14.96 8.12 -22.27
CA ALA A 27 -15.94 9.06 -21.73
C ALA A 27 -15.70 10.50 -22.21
N VAL A 28 -16.76 11.30 -22.26
CA VAL A 28 -16.67 12.75 -22.38
C VAL A 28 -16.49 13.34 -20.98
N ALA A 29 -15.36 13.96 -20.73
CA ALA A 29 -15.06 14.66 -19.48
C ALA A 29 -14.09 15.83 -19.73
N ASP A 30 -14.24 16.91 -19.00
CA ASP A 30 -13.31 18.03 -19.03
C ASP A 30 -12.06 17.78 -18.17
N ALA A 31 -11.05 18.62 -18.34
CA ALA A 31 -9.76 18.46 -17.66
C ALA A 31 -9.90 18.56 -16.13
N ASP A 32 -10.76 19.42 -15.61
CA ASP A 32 -10.94 19.63 -14.17
C ASP A 32 -11.60 18.38 -13.53
N THR A 33 -12.59 17.80 -14.22
CA THR A 33 -13.24 16.54 -13.81
C THR A 33 -12.24 15.38 -13.80
N LEU A 34 -11.40 15.29 -14.84
CA LEU A 34 -10.36 14.24 -14.94
C LEU A 34 -9.30 14.42 -13.85
N ASP A 35 -8.78 15.64 -13.61
CA ASP A 35 -7.79 15.90 -12.56
C ASP A 35 -8.33 15.52 -11.19
N ARG A 36 -9.58 15.91 -10.89
CA ARG A 36 -10.21 15.59 -9.61
C ARG A 36 -10.40 14.08 -9.42
N ALA A 37 -10.86 13.36 -10.43
CA ALA A 37 -11.03 11.92 -10.38
C ALA A 37 -9.68 11.19 -10.22
N LEU A 38 -8.65 11.64 -10.95
CA LEU A 38 -7.31 11.08 -10.86
C LEU A 38 -6.69 11.28 -9.47
N ARG A 39 -6.77 12.50 -8.89
CA ARG A 39 -6.25 12.77 -7.53
C ARG A 39 -6.97 11.95 -6.46
N ALA A 40 -8.29 11.80 -6.56
CA ALA A 40 -9.04 10.95 -5.65
C ALA A 40 -8.59 9.48 -5.75
N ALA A 41 -8.39 8.99 -6.97
CA ALA A 41 -7.92 7.62 -7.21
C ALA A 41 -6.48 7.39 -6.73
N THR A 42 -5.52 8.26 -7.07
CA THR A 42 -4.11 8.09 -6.70
C THR A 42 -3.93 8.10 -5.20
N ARG A 43 -4.65 8.97 -4.48
CA ARG A 43 -4.60 9.09 -3.02
C ARG A 43 -4.84 7.75 -2.30
N VAL A 44 -5.71 6.89 -2.83
CA VAL A 44 -6.08 5.60 -2.19
C VAL A 44 -5.47 4.39 -2.88
N THR A 45 -4.65 4.59 -3.90
CA THR A 45 -4.02 3.53 -4.70
C THR A 45 -2.50 3.68 -4.76
N PHE A 46 -1.97 4.41 -5.73
CA PHE A 46 -0.52 4.58 -5.92
C PHE A 46 0.14 5.23 -4.70
N ASP A 47 -0.48 6.25 -4.09
CA ASP A 47 0.03 6.89 -2.88
C ASP A 47 -0.02 5.97 -1.64
N ARG A 48 -0.53 4.76 -1.77
CA ARG A 48 -0.55 3.71 -0.73
C ARG A 48 0.43 2.59 -0.98
N VAL A 49 1.25 2.69 -2.02
CA VAL A 49 2.34 1.76 -2.28
C VAL A 49 3.62 2.31 -1.66
N ASP A 50 4.31 1.51 -0.86
CA ASP A 50 5.57 1.88 -0.23
C ASP A 50 6.49 0.66 -0.12
N SER A 51 7.20 0.32 -1.21
CA SER A 51 8.02 -0.89 -1.27
C SER A 51 9.37 -0.74 -0.56
N ASP A 52 10.05 0.41 -0.67
CA ASP A 52 11.42 0.59 -0.18
C ASP A 52 11.68 1.95 0.48
N GLY A 53 10.65 2.77 0.68
CA GLY A 53 10.77 4.06 1.34
C GLY A 53 11.44 5.16 0.51
N CYS A 54 11.90 4.85 -0.70
CA CYS A 54 12.58 5.78 -1.58
C CYS A 54 11.61 6.42 -2.58
N THR A 55 11.68 7.74 -2.71
CA THR A 55 10.89 8.50 -3.68
C THR A 55 11.70 8.79 -4.93
N SER A 56 11.05 8.76 -6.11
CA SER A 56 11.66 9.17 -7.37
C SER A 56 11.43 10.66 -7.65
N THR A 57 12.16 11.18 -8.61
CA THR A 57 12.00 12.54 -9.12
C THR A 57 11.10 12.64 -10.34
N ASN A 58 10.66 11.50 -10.91
CA ASN A 58 10.10 11.48 -12.28
C ASN A 58 8.80 10.68 -12.42
N ASP A 59 8.04 10.47 -11.34
CA ASP A 59 6.78 9.75 -11.43
C ASP A 59 5.71 10.55 -12.14
N THR A 60 4.94 9.83 -12.94
CA THR A 60 3.89 10.45 -13.72
C THR A 60 2.70 9.52 -13.84
N VAL A 61 1.52 10.01 -13.49
CA VAL A 61 0.24 9.35 -13.76
C VAL A 61 -0.60 10.27 -14.65
N LEU A 62 -0.97 9.77 -15.82
CA LEU A 62 -1.79 10.49 -16.79
C LEU A 62 -3.16 9.84 -16.90
N LEU A 63 -4.22 10.66 -16.93
CA LEU A 63 -5.57 10.25 -17.29
C LEU A 63 -6.01 11.01 -18.55
N LEU A 64 -6.33 10.27 -19.60
CA LEU A 64 -6.67 10.81 -20.93
C LEU A 64 -8.10 10.39 -21.28
N ALA A 65 -8.92 11.35 -21.74
CA ALA A 65 -10.27 11.08 -22.24
C ALA A 65 -10.35 11.41 -23.74
N SER A 66 -10.85 10.46 -24.53
CA SER A 66 -11.04 10.65 -25.98
C SER A 66 -12.42 11.23 -26.34
N GLY A 67 -13.41 11.08 -25.48
CA GLY A 67 -14.80 11.42 -25.76
C GLY A 67 -15.48 10.52 -26.80
N ALA A 68 -14.85 9.44 -27.21
CA ALA A 68 -15.30 8.61 -28.34
C ALA A 68 -16.65 7.90 -28.09
N SER A 69 -17.03 7.66 -26.82
CA SER A 69 -18.32 7.10 -26.47
C SER A 69 -19.50 8.06 -26.69
N GLY A 70 -19.23 9.38 -26.66
CA GLY A 70 -20.26 10.41 -26.62
C GLY A 70 -21.00 10.52 -25.28
N GLU A 71 -20.65 9.69 -24.30
CA GLU A 71 -21.31 9.59 -23.00
C GLU A 71 -20.57 10.41 -21.93
N THR A 72 -21.32 11.21 -21.17
CA THR A 72 -20.80 11.93 -20.00
C THR A 72 -21.26 11.19 -18.74
N PRO A 73 -20.40 10.41 -18.07
CA PRO A 73 -20.77 9.68 -16.86
C PRO A 73 -21.02 10.62 -15.69
N ALA A 74 -21.76 10.15 -14.67
CA ALA A 74 -21.75 10.82 -13.38
C ALA A 74 -20.35 10.81 -12.78
N TYR A 75 -19.96 11.88 -12.06
CA TYR A 75 -18.61 11.98 -11.48
C TYR A 75 -18.23 10.77 -10.62
N ALA A 76 -19.16 10.31 -9.76
CA ALA A 76 -18.91 9.17 -8.89
C ALA A 76 -18.60 7.87 -9.66
N ASP A 77 -19.25 7.66 -10.81
CA ASP A 77 -18.99 6.48 -11.63
C ASP A 77 -17.61 6.56 -12.31
N LEU A 78 -17.24 7.75 -12.80
CA LEU A 78 -15.92 7.99 -13.36
C LEU A 78 -14.81 7.80 -12.31
N GLU A 79 -14.96 8.41 -11.13
CA GLU A 79 -14.02 8.30 -10.01
C GLU A 79 -13.85 6.84 -9.59
N SER A 80 -14.96 6.10 -9.43
CA SER A 80 -14.94 4.68 -9.06
C SER A 80 -14.20 3.84 -10.09
N ALA A 81 -14.49 4.01 -11.38
CA ALA A 81 -13.86 3.25 -12.46
C ALA A 81 -12.36 3.56 -12.60
N VAL A 82 -11.96 4.84 -12.47
CA VAL A 82 -10.55 5.25 -12.45
C VAL A 82 -9.84 4.66 -11.24
N THR A 83 -10.47 4.70 -10.07
CA THR A 83 -9.90 4.13 -8.82
C THR A 83 -9.69 2.62 -8.96
N GLU A 84 -10.64 1.89 -9.53
CA GLU A 84 -10.52 0.44 -9.75
C GLU A 84 -9.32 0.09 -10.64
N VAL A 85 -9.15 0.81 -11.76
CA VAL A 85 -8.01 0.61 -12.67
C VAL A 85 -6.69 0.97 -11.98
N CYS A 86 -6.62 2.12 -11.30
CA CYS A 86 -5.43 2.53 -10.55
C CYS A 86 -5.06 1.52 -9.45
N ALA A 87 -6.06 1.01 -8.71
CA ALA A 87 -5.84 0.00 -7.68
C ALA A 87 -5.33 -1.32 -8.26
N SER A 88 -5.84 -1.74 -9.40
CA SER A 88 -5.35 -2.94 -10.10
C SER A 88 -3.89 -2.76 -10.55
N LEU A 89 -3.56 -1.63 -11.16
CA LEU A 89 -2.21 -1.33 -11.63
C LEU A 89 -1.22 -1.21 -10.45
N ALA A 90 -1.61 -0.54 -9.37
CA ALA A 90 -0.78 -0.40 -8.17
C ALA A 90 -0.41 -1.77 -7.56
N ARG A 91 -1.38 -2.70 -7.46
CA ARG A 91 -1.11 -4.06 -6.98
C ARG A 91 -0.20 -4.84 -7.92
N GLN A 92 -0.35 -4.69 -9.24
CA GLN A 92 0.55 -5.32 -10.22
C GLN A 92 1.98 -4.80 -10.09
N LEU A 93 2.17 -3.50 -9.85
CA LEU A 93 3.50 -2.93 -9.59
C LEU A 93 4.14 -3.49 -8.33
N VAL A 94 3.37 -3.63 -7.23
CA VAL A 94 3.85 -4.27 -5.99
C VAL A 94 4.26 -5.72 -6.25
N ALA A 95 3.46 -6.47 -7.00
CA ALA A 95 3.74 -7.86 -7.31
C ALA A 95 4.97 -8.06 -8.23
N ASP A 96 5.31 -7.03 -9.03
CA ASP A 96 6.45 -7.02 -9.96
C ASP A 96 7.68 -6.28 -9.39
N ALA A 97 7.67 -5.90 -8.11
CA ALA A 97 8.76 -5.16 -7.50
C ALA A 97 10.06 -5.98 -7.46
N GLU A 98 11.20 -5.31 -7.70
CA GLU A 98 12.54 -5.91 -7.79
C GLU A 98 12.85 -6.82 -6.59
N GLY A 99 13.13 -8.08 -6.89
CA GLY A 99 13.55 -9.08 -5.91
C GLY A 99 12.52 -9.45 -4.84
N ALA A 100 11.25 -8.98 -4.95
CA ALA A 100 10.21 -9.25 -3.97
C ALA A 100 9.78 -10.73 -3.99
N SER A 101 9.62 -11.32 -2.81
CA SER A 101 9.07 -12.68 -2.67
C SER A 101 7.70 -12.70 -2.01
N LYS A 102 7.30 -11.62 -1.35
CA LYS A 102 5.99 -11.44 -0.70
C LYS A 102 5.33 -10.14 -1.11
N ASP A 103 4.03 -10.22 -1.34
CA ASP A 103 3.13 -9.08 -1.52
C ASP A 103 2.43 -8.82 -0.18
N VAL A 104 2.74 -7.69 0.45
CA VAL A 104 2.32 -7.41 1.81
C VAL A 104 1.24 -6.35 1.82
N ARG A 105 0.12 -6.66 2.43
CA ARG A 105 -1.00 -5.75 2.68
C ARG A 105 -1.04 -5.38 4.15
N ILE A 106 -0.83 -4.11 4.46
CA ILE A 106 -0.90 -3.57 5.82
C ILE A 106 -2.21 -2.80 5.95
N GLU A 107 -3.14 -3.33 6.72
CA GLU A 107 -4.44 -2.72 7.05
C GLU A 107 -4.37 -2.11 8.44
N VAL A 108 -4.48 -0.80 8.53
CA VAL A 108 -4.64 -0.10 9.81
C VAL A 108 -6.10 0.30 9.94
N VAL A 109 -6.74 -0.17 10.99
CA VAL A 109 -8.17 0.03 11.26
C VAL A 109 -8.39 0.73 12.60
N ASN A 110 -9.57 1.33 12.75
CA ASN A 110 -9.99 2.02 13.96
C ASN A 110 -9.00 3.11 14.42
N ALA A 111 -8.38 3.82 13.47
CA ALA A 111 -7.53 4.98 13.71
C ALA A 111 -8.36 6.23 14.02
N ALA A 112 -7.77 7.20 14.73
CA ALA A 112 -8.41 8.47 15.03
C ALA A 112 -8.64 9.29 13.75
N THR A 113 -7.68 9.27 12.83
CA THR A 113 -7.77 9.90 11.50
C THR A 113 -7.24 8.96 10.42
N GLU A 114 -7.60 9.20 9.15
CA GLU A 114 -7.03 8.48 8.01
C GLU A 114 -5.51 8.72 7.90
N ASP A 115 -5.06 9.94 8.22
CA ASP A 115 -3.63 10.28 8.19
C ASP A 115 -2.84 9.48 9.23
N ASP A 116 -3.38 9.27 10.44
CA ASP A 116 -2.78 8.38 11.45
C ASP A 116 -2.66 6.94 10.94
N ALA A 117 -3.72 6.44 10.29
CA ALA A 117 -3.70 5.10 9.72
C ALA A 117 -2.64 4.96 8.62
N VAL A 118 -2.48 5.99 7.78
CA VAL A 118 -1.46 6.02 6.71
C VAL A 118 -0.06 6.10 7.30
N GLU A 119 0.15 6.97 8.29
CA GLU A 119 1.45 7.13 8.96
C GLU A 119 1.89 5.80 9.59
N ALA A 120 1.00 5.16 10.35
CA ALA A 120 1.25 3.86 10.96
C ALA A 120 1.58 2.78 9.91
N GLY A 121 0.78 2.68 8.85
CA GLY A 121 1.02 1.73 7.76
C GLY A 121 2.35 1.95 7.05
N ARG A 122 2.72 3.21 6.79
CA ARG A 122 4.00 3.57 6.17
C ARG A 122 5.21 3.31 7.07
N ALA A 123 5.11 3.59 8.36
CA ALA A 123 6.19 3.28 9.30
C ALA A 123 6.51 1.79 9.26
N ILE A 124 5.50 0.94 9.32
CA ILE A 124 5.65 -0.52 9.28
C ILE A 124 6.17 -0.98 7.91
N SER A 125 5.68 -0.42 6.79
CA SER A 125 6.12 -0.79 5.44
C SER A 125 7.61 -0.50 5.19
N ARG A 126 8.18 0.49 5.85
CA ARG A 126 9.60 0.91 5.74
C ARG A 126 10.53 0.21 6.71
N ALA A 127 9.98 -0.51 7.68
CA ALA A 127 10.75 -1.13 8.75
C ALA A 127 11.54 -2.35 8.26
N ASN A 128 12.84 -2.21 8.10
CA ASN A 128 13.72 -3.30 7.63
C ASN A 128 13.55 -4.57 8.47
N LEU A 129 13.45 -4.45 9.81
CA LEU A 129 13.28 -5.60 10.69
C LEU A 129 11.94 -6.31 10.50
N VAL A 130 10.86 -5.57 10.20
CA VAL A 130 9.56 -6.16 9.87
C VAL A 130 9.64 -6.87 8.53
N LYS A 131 10.20 -6.22 7.51
CA LYS A 131 10.35 -6.79 6.17
C LYS A 131 11.21 -8.06 6.16
N CYS A 132 12.28 -8.11 6.95
CA CYS A 132 13.10 -9.32 7.14
C CYS A 132 12.34 -10.43 7.87
N ALA A 133 11.50 -10.10 8.86
CA ALA A 133 10.67 -11.09 9.53
C ALA A 133 9.65 -11.70 8.59
N ILE A 134 9.00 -10.89 7.75
CA ILE A 134 8.07 -11.34 6.71
C ILE A 134 8.77 -12.29 5.74
N HIS A 135 9.96 -11.91 5.25
CA HIS A 135 10.77 -12.76 4.37
C HIS A 135 11.10 -14.12 5.00
N GLY A 136 11.47 -14.10 6.28
CA GLY A 136 11.81 -15.31 7.05
C GLY A 136 10.60 -16.11 7.54
N GLY A 137 9.35 -15.68 7.26
CA GLY A 137 8.15 -16.36 7.74
C GLY A 137 7.98 -16.25 9.27
N ASP A 138 8.55 -15.21 9.92
CA ASP A 138 8.43 -14.94 11.35
C ASP A 138 7.29 -13.94 11.61
N PRO A 139 6.15 -14.36 12.20
CA PRO A 139 5.03 -13.45 12.52
C PRO A 139 5.34 -12.60 13.76
N ASN A 140 6.30 -11.69 13.62
CA ASN A 140 6.89 -10.91 14.70
C ASN A 140 6.13 -9.62 14.98
N TRP A 141 5.05 -9.72 15.76
CA TRP A 141 4.25 -8.56 16.14
C TRP A 141 5.02 -7.53 16.98
N GLY A 142 6.03 -7.95 17.76
CA GLY A 142 6.84 -7.04 18.56
C GLY A 142 7.61 -6.01 17.71
N ARG A 143 8.10 -6.40 16.52
CA ARG A 143 8.70 -5.48 15.56
C ARG A 143 7.70 -4.49 14.99
N ILE A 144 6.45 -4.92 14.79
CA ILE A 144 5.36 -4.06 14.33
C ILE A 144 5.04 -3.00 15.38
N LEU A 145 4.88 -3.38 16.67
CA LEU A 145 4.64 -2.42 17.75
C LEU A 145 5.82 -1.46 17.95
N ALA A 146 7.06 -1.92 17.76
CA ALA A 146 8.23 -1.04 17.84
C ALA A 146 8.17 0.10 16.81
N GLU A 147 7.75 -0.19 15.58
CA GLU A 147 7.60 0.83 14.54
C GLU A 147 6.40 1.75 14.78
N LEU A 148 5.28 1.21 15.27
CA LEU A 148 4.15 2.05 15.69
C LEU A 148 4.55 3.07 16.74
N GLY A 149 5.38 2.69 17.70
CA GLY A 149 5.90 3.58 18.74
C GLY A 149 6.79 4.71 18.23
N MET A 150 7.21 4.67 16.95
CA MET A 150 7.99 5.74 16.30
C MET A 150 7.11 6.75 15.54
N THR A 151 5.79 6.53 15.50
CA THR A 151 4.85 7.41 14.78
C THR A 151 4.26 8.47 15.70
N SER A 152 3.66 9.49 15.08
CA SER A 152 2.85 10.51 15.79
C SER A 152 1.36 10.14 15.86
N ALA A 153 0.97 9.00 15.28
CA ALA A 153 -0.41 8.51 15.26
C ALA A 153 -0.98 8.37 16.68
N ALA A 154 -2.23 8.73 16.84
CA ALA A 154 -2.90 8.67 18.14
C ALA A 154 -3.35 7.24 18.45
N PHE A 155 -2.75 6.60 19.44
CA PHE A 155 -3.17 5.30 19.98
C PHE A 155 -2.64 5.07 21.41
N GLU A 156 -3.26 4.12 22.13
CA GLU A 156 -2.76 3.66 23.41
C GLU A 156 -2.02 2.32 23.20
N PRO A 157 -0.72 2.22 23.55
CA PRO A 157 0.08 1.02 23.27
C PRO A 157 -0.52 -0.29 23.84
N ASP A 158 -1.13 -0.21 25.04
CA ASP A 158 -1.75 -1.35 25.68
C ASP A 158 -3.15 -1.71 25.13
N ALA A 159 -3.61 -0.99 24.09
CA ALA A 159 -4.89 -1.26 23.44
C ALA A 159 -4.73 -1.77 21.99
N VAL A 160 -3.49 -1.81 21.46
CA VAL A 160 -3.24 -2.21 20.07
C VAL A 160 -3.38 -3.72 19.90
N ASP A 161 -4.11 -4.12 18.86
CA ASP A 161 -4.16 -5.50 18.40
C ASP A 161 -3.45 -5.65 17.05
N VAL A 162 -2.77 -6.80 16.84
CA VAL A 162 -2.13 -7.14 15.57
C VAL A 162 -2.51 -8.55 15.15
N ALA A 163 -3.03 -8.68 13.92
CA ALA A 163 -3.20 -9.97 13.26
C ALA A 163 -2.26 -10.11 12.06
N ILE A 164 -1.80 -11.33 11.83
CA ILE A 164 -1.04 -11.70 10.62
C ILE A 164 -1.74 -12.89 9.98
N ASN A 165 -2.14 -12.73 8.72
CA ASN A 165 -2.96 -13.69 7.98
C ASN A 165 -4.20 -14.17 8.76
N GLY A 166 -4.84 -13.23 9.47
CA GLY A 166 -6.08 -13.48 10.24
C GLY A 166 -5.88 -14.05 11.64
N VAL A 167 -4.66 -14.40 12.04
CA VAL A 167 -4.36 -14.85 13.42
C VAL A 167 -3.95 -13.65 14.26
N TRP A 168 -4.66 -13.39 15.35
CA TRP A 168 -4.41 -12.27 16.25
C TRP A 168 -3.25 -12.56 17.21
N VAL A 169 -2.04 -12.42 16.72
CA VAL A 169 -0.80 -12.70 17.46
C VAL A 169 -0.49 -11.70 18.57
N CYS A 170 -1.10 -10.52 18.53
CA CYS A 170 -1.06 -9.53 19.61
C CYS A 170 -2.48 -9.10 19.97
N ARG A 171 -2.76 -9.02 21.26
CA ARG A 171 -4.00 -8.50 21.83
C ARG A 171 -3.70 -7.59 23.01
N ASP A 172 -4.32 -6.42 23.04
CA ASP A 172 -4.15 -5.44 24.12
C ASP A 172 -2.65 -5.16 24.40
N GLY A 173 -1.84 -4.97 23.34
CA GLY A 173 -0.40 -4.73 23.43
C GLY A 173 0.44 -5.92 23.94
N ALA A 174 -0.17 -7.08 24.15
CA ALA A 174 0.47 -8.27 24.70
C ALA A 174 0.33 -9.48 23.77
N THR A 175 0.94 -10.61 24.14
CA THR A 175 0.84 -11.86 23.36
C THR A 175 -0.61 -12.33 23.25
N GLY A 176 -1.08 -12.53 22.04
CA GLY A 176 -2.40 -13.04 21.69
C GLY A 176 -2.41 -14.54 21.44
N GLU A 177 -2.93 -14.93 20.27
CA GLU A 177 -3.00 -16.33 19.82
C GLU A 177 -1.59 -16.89 19.52
N ASP A 178 -1.51 -18.22 19.50
CA ASP A 178 -0.25 -18.91 19.19
C ASP A 178 0.23 -18.57 17.77
N ARG A 179 1.39 -17.94 17.67
CA ARG A 179 2.00 -17.55 16.42
C ARG A 179 2.30 -18.72 15.46
N THR A 180 2.34 -19.96 15.96
CA THR A 180 2.53 -21.14 15.11
C THR A 180 1.31 -21.45 14.23
N LEU A 181 0.17 -20.80 14.50
CA LEU A 181 -1.04 -20.88 13.67
C LEU A 181 -0.96 -20.00 12.41
N VAL A 182 0.02 -19.09 12.35
CA VAL A 182 0.18 -18.19 11.20
C VAL A 182 0.87 -18.92 10.06
N ASP A 183 0.16 -19.10 8.95
CA ASP A 183 0.75 -19.60 7.71
C ASP A 183 1.22 -18.40 6.84
N MET A 184 2.53 -18.28 6.68
CA MET A 184 3.18 -17.29 5.80
C MET A 184 3.88 -17.96 4.61
N SER A 185 3.57 -19.19 4.27
CA SER A 185 4.19 -19.90 3.14
C SER A 185 3.81 -19.31 1.78
N GLY A 186 2.59 -18.78 1.65
CA GLY A 186 2.10 -18.12 0.45
C GLY A 186 2.83 -16.83 0.10
N ARG A 187 2.59 -16.30 -1.10
CA ARG A 187 3.14 -15.01 -1.55
C ARG A 187 2.46 -13.84 -0.84
N GLU A 188 1.16 -13.92 -0.65
CA GLU A 188 0.37 -12.86 -0.01
C GLU A 188 0.51 -12.93 1.51
N VAL A 189 0.73 -11.77 2.14
CA VAL A 189 0.75 -11.59 3.59
C VAL A 189 -0.11 -10.40 3.94
N THR A 190 -1.09 -10.59 4.84
CA THR A 190 -1.90 -9.51 5.38
C THR A 190 -1.54 -9.27 6.84
N ILE A 191 -1.24 -8.01 7.15
CA ILE A 191 -1.03 -7.52 8.51
C ILE A 191 -2.20 -6.58 8.83
N THR A 192 -2.98 -6.90 9.85
CA THR A 192 -4.06 -6.02 10.33
C THR A 192 -3.67 -5.45 11.67
N ILE A 193 -3.69 -4.11 11.80
CA ILE A 193 -3.40 -3.39 13.03
C ILE A 193 -4.67 -2.65 13.44
N ASP A 194 -5.21 -2.97 14.60
CA ASP A 194 -6.34 -2.27 15.21
C ASP A 194 -5.81 -1.29 16.25
N LEU A 195 -5.92 0.01 15.99
CA LEU A 195 -5.45 1.07 16.91
C LEU A 195 -6.46 1.42 17.99
N ARG A 196 -7.73 1.01 17.86
CA ARG A 196 -8.83 1.30 18.79
C ARG A 196 -8.96 2.76 19.20
N SER A 197 -8.59 3.68 18.32
CA SER A 197 -8.56 5.13 18.59
C SER A 197 -9.65 5.91 17.86
N GLY A 198 -10.40 5.26 16.95
CA GLY A 198 -11.42 5.93 16.16
C GLY A 198 -12.18 5.00 15.24
N LYS A 199 -12.47 5.45 14.00
CA LYS A 199 -13.23 4.69 12.99
C LYS A 199 -12.57 4.71 11.61
N GLU A 200 -11.52 5.51 11.47
CA GLU A 200 -10.85 5.67 10.18
C GLU A 200 -9.92 4.50 9.92
N SER A 201 -9.59 4.31 8.66
CA SER A 201 -8.73 3.20 8.23
C SER A 201 -7.95 3.55 6.97
N ALA A 202 -6.82 2.88 6.79
CA ALA A 202 -6.06 2.90 5.54
C ALA A 202 -5.41 1.55 5.27
N THR A 203 -5.13 1.31 3.99
CA THR A 203 -4.31 0.17 3.56
C THR A 203 -3.05 0.68 2.88
N VAL A 204 -1.89 0.14 3.26
CA VAL A 204 -0.60 0.37 2.61
C VAL A 204 -0.09 -0.94 2.04
N TRP A 205 0.48 -0.89 0.84
CA TRP A 205 1.01 -2.05 0.13
C TRP A 205 2.54 -1.98 0.10
N THR A 206 3.20 -3.09 0.40
CA THR A 206 4.65 -3.19 0.42
C THR A 206 5.11 -4.60 0.03
N ASN A 207 6.41 -4.84 0.12
CA ASN A 207 7.05 -6.13 -0.11
C ASN A 207 7.94 -6.50 1.07
N ASP A 208 8.41 -7.75 1.10
CA ASP A 208 9.47 -8.18 1.99
C ASP A 208 10.84 -7.61 1.59
N LEU A 209 11.85 -7.80 2.43
CA LEU A 209 13.24 -7.46 2.13
C LEU A 209 14.03 -8.75 1.91
N THR A 210 14.51 -8.93 0.69
CA THR A 210 15.15 -10.17 0.24
C THR A 210 16.63 -9.95 -0.11
N ALA A 211 17.40 -11.04 -0.16
CA ALA A 211 18.75 -11.00 -0.71
C ALA A 211 18.76 -10.65 -2.22
N ALA A 212 17.70 -11.02 -2.95
CA ALA A 212 17.54 -10.67 -4.36
C ALA A 212 17.38 -9.16 -4.54
N TYR A 213 16.54 -8.48 -3.72
CA TYR A 213 16.43 -7.02 -3.73
C TYR A 213 17.79 -6.33 -3.51
N VAL A 214 18.57 -6.81 -2.53
CA VAL A 214 19.91 -6.26 -2.25
C VAL A 214 20.83 -6.48 -3.45
N HIS A 215 20.80 -7.67 -4.06
CA HIS A 215 21.62 -7.98 -5.23
C HIS A 215 21.30 -7.08 -6.41
N GLU A 216 20.03 -6.97 -6.80
CA GLU A 216 19.58 -6.12 -7.92
C GLU A 216 20.01 -4.66 -7.72
N ASN A 217 19.79 -4.11 -6.52
CA ASN A 217 20.11 -2.71 -6.23
C ASN A 217 21.60 -2.43 -6.03
N SER A 218 22.45 -3.44 -5.80
CA SER A 218 23.90 -3.31 -5.70
C SER A 218 24.64 -3.53 -7.02
N ALA A 219 23.98 -4.14 -8.02
CA ALA A 219 24.59 -4.49 -9.30
C ALA A 219 24.49 -3.39 -10.37
N TYR A 220 23.83 -2.29 -10.08
CA TYR A 220 23.66 -1.14 -10.98
C TYR A 220 24.93 -0.25 -11.11
N SER A 221 26.10 -0.81 -11.11
CA SER A 221 27.36 -0.05 -11.27
C SER A 221 28.08 -0.34 -12.55
#